data_be2d7c280348c30ea688f23013c512a2
#
_entry.id   be2d7c280348c30ea688f23013c512a2
#
_cell.length_a   1.000
_cell.length_b   1.000
_cell.length_c   1.000
_cell.angle_alpha   90.00
_cell.angle_beta   90.00
_cell.angle_gamma   90.00
#
_symmetry.space_group_name_H-M   'P 1'
#
loop_
_entity.id
_entity.type
_entity.pdbx_description
1 polymer ?
#
loop_
_entity_poly.entity_id
_entity_poly.type
_entity_poly.pdbx_seq_one_letter_code
_entity_poly.pdbx_strand_id
1 'polypeptide(L)'
;MLAAIYKRFDLHPFLILLPNHMFLGIGDSEGKLTYFLETTMIGQVKLDDYSTEEEKWEACKANFKNAMATAQQEFAEAKPHIEAGDAYYDLIELDEVRKYIPSINYGSLQVDSKGKVTWNR
;
A
#
# COMPACT_ATOMS: atom_id res chain seq x y z
N MET A 1 4.71 5.06 1.28
CA MET A 1 4.26 6.20 0.46
C MET A 1 2.77 6.13 0.12
N LEU A 2 2.30 5.04 -0.47
CA LEU A 2 0.87 4.86 -0.80
C LEU A 2 -0.03 4.97 0.44
N ALA A 3 0.37 4.36 1.57
CA ALA A 3 -0.36 4.46 2.83
C ALA A 3 -0.50 5.92 3.33
N ALA A 4 0.54 6.74 3.15
CA ALA A 4 0.50 8.15 3.54
C ALA A 4 -0.47 8.95 2.66
N ILE A 5 -0.60 8.60 1.38
CA ILE A 5 -1.56 9.22 0.47
C ILE A 5 -2.98 8.89 0.92
N TYR A 6 -3.27 7.65 1.25
CA TYR A 6 -4.59 7.24 1.72
C TYR A 6 -4.98 7.94 3.01
N LYS A 7 -4.04 8.15 3.90
CA LYS A 7 -4.30 8.86 5.16
C LYS A 7 -4.77 10.29 4.91
N ARG A 8 -4.26 10.98 3.89
CA ARG A 8 -4.68 12.35 3.52
C ARG A 8 -6.15 12.42 3.07
N PHE A 9 -6.72 11.30 2.62
CA PHE A 9 -8.13 11.20 2.22
C PHE A 9 -9.01 10.61 3.31
N ASP A 10 -8.55 10.63 4.57
CA ASP A 10 -9.25 10.05 5.72
C ASP A 10 -9.53 8.56 5.55
N LEU A 11 -8.62 7.86 4.91
CA LEU A 11 -8.64 6.42 4.77
C LEU A 11 -7.61 5.81 5.73
N HIS A 12 -7.94 4.66 6.27
CA HIS A 12 -7.07 3.98 7.23
C HIS A 12 -6.27 2.87 6.54
N PRO A 13 -4.94 3.03 6.40
CA PRO A 13 -4.11 1.99 5.79
C PRO A 13 -3.82 0.84 6.76
N PHE A 14 -3.87 -0.37 6.22
CA PHE A 14 -3.50 -1.61 6.91
C PHE A 14 -2.41 -2.31 6.13
N LEU A 15 -1.52 -3.00 6.84
CA LEU A 15 -0.61 -3.97 6.23
C LEU A 15 -1.12 -5.37 6.53
N ILE A 16 -1.22 -6.18 5.51
CA ILE A 16 -1.59 -7.59 5.65
C ILE A 16 -0.32 -8.42 5.42
N LEU A 17 0.08 -9.14 6.45
CA LEU A 17 1.30 -9.95 6.43
C LEU A 17 0.94 -11.42 6.20
N LEU A 18 1.61 -12.01 5.25
CA LEU A 18 1.55 -13.44 4.93
C LEU A 18 2.97 -14.00 4.98
N PRO A 19 3.15 -15.32 5.01
CA PRO A 19 4.50 -15.89 4.89
C PRO A 19 5.19 -15.41 3.62
N ASN A 20 6.30 -14.70 3.78
CA ASN A 20 7.13 -14.16 2.70
C ASN A 20 6.41 -13.14 1.78
N HIS A 21 5.32 -12.54 2.23
CA HIS A 21 4.58 -11.58 1.42
C HIS A 21 3.85 -10.55 2.28
N MET A 22 3.60 -9.39 1.71
CA MET A 22 2.86 -8.31 2.35
C MET A 22 2.11 -7.52 1.29
N PHE A 23 0.88 -7.14 1.60
CA PHE A 23 0.10 -6.28 0.72
C PHE A 23 -0.73 -5.28 1.52
N LEU A 24 -1.39 -4.36 0.84
CA LEU A 24 -2.07 -3.23 1.45
C LEU A 24 -3.56 -3.48 1.60
N GLY A 25 -4.10 -3.15 2.75
CA GLY A 25 -5.52 -3.02 2.98
C GLY A 25 -5.89 -1.57 3.25
N ILE A 26 -7.10 -1.19 2.91
CA ILE A 26 -7.61 0.16 3.09
C ILE A 26 -8.93 0.09 3.84
N GLY A 27 -8.96 0.72 5.01
CA GLY A 27 -10.16 0.91 5.80
C GLY A 27 -10.85 2.22 5.43
N ASP A 28 -12.16 2.27 5.61
CA ASP A 28 -12.94 3.48 5.44
C ASP A 28 -12.73 4.47 6.61
N SER A 29 -13.45 5.59 6.61
CA SER A 29 -13.35 6.60 7.66
C SER A 29 -13.70 6.09 9.06
N GLU A 30 -14.44 4.99 9.15
CA GLU A 30 -14.77 4.31 10.42
C GLU A 30 -13.74 3.26 10.81
N GLY A 31 -12.71 3.06 9.98
CA GLY A 31 -11.68 2.07 10.20
C GLY A 31 -12.05 0.65 9.77
N LYS A 32 -13.19 0.48 9.08
CA LYS A 32 -13.60 -0.81 8.56
C LYS A 32 -12.81 -1.14 7.31
N LEU A 33 -12.14 -2.29 7.32
CA LEU A 33 -11.34 -2.76 6.19
C LEU A 33 -12.26 -3.07 4.99
N THR A 34 -12.09 -2.33 3.90
CA THR A 34 -13.03 -2.32 2.77
C THR A 34 -12.37 -2.74 1.46
N TYR A 35 -11.14 -2.31 1.20
CA TYR A 35 -10.43 -2.56 -0.04
C TYR A 35 -9.07 -3.16 0.23
N PHE A 36 -8.58 -3.90 -0.76
CA PHE A 36 -7.25 -4.53 -0.72
C PHE A 36 -6.53 -4.23 -2.01
N LEU A 37 -5.21 -4.11 -1.94
CA LEU A 37 -4.40 -3.81 -3.11
C LEU A 37 -3.09 -4.59 -3.08
N GLU A 38 -2.87 -5.41 -4.10
CA GLU A 38 -1.61 -6.10 -4.30
C GLU A 38 -0.63 -5.13 -4.99
N THR A 39 0.17 -4.46 -4.18
CA THR A 39 1.04 -3.38 -4.66
C THR A 39 2.15 -3.86 -5.59
N THR A 40 2.55 -5.12 -5.50
CA THR A 40 3.56 -5.69 -6.40
C THR A 40 3.07 -5.82 -7.85
N MET A 41 1.76 -5.84 -8.07
CA MET A 41 1.17 -5.90 -9.40
C MET A 41 1.02 -4.53 -10.06
N ILE A 42 1.08 -3.46 -9.28
CA ILE A 42 0.95 -2.10 -9.79
C ILE A 42 2.19 -1.77 -10.63
N GLY A 43 1.96 -1.25 -11.83
CA GLY A 43 3.05 -0.87 -12.72
C GLY A 43 3.63 -1.99 -13.57
N GLN A 44 3.06 -3.18 -13.53
CA GLN A 44 3.48 -4.29 -14.40
C GLN A 44 2.96 -4.18 -15.83
N VAL A 45 2.30 -3.08 -16.16
CA VAL A 45 1.79 -2.82 -17.50
C VAL A 45 2.92 -2.27 -18.37
N LYS A 46 3.17 -2.92 -19.50
CA LYS A 46 4.12 -2.43 -20.50
C LYS A 46 3.39 -1.47 -21.44
N LEU A 47 3.51 -0.18 -21.20
CA LEU A 47 2.80 0.84 -21.96
C LEU A 47 3.19 0.85 -23.44
N ASP A 48 4.42 0.44 -23.76
CA ASP A 48 4.90 0.36 -25.13
C ASP A 48 4.17 -0.69 -25.99
N ASP A 49 3.48 -1.64 -25.37
CA ASP A 49 2.68 -2.64 -26.07
C ASP A 49 1.37 -2.07 -26.64
N TYR A 50 1.03 -0.82 -26.29
CA TYR A 50 -0.21 -0.18 -26.67
C TYR A 50 0.04 1.05 -27.54
N SER A 51 -0.79 1.25 -28.55
CA SER A 51 -0.57 2.27 -29.57
C SER A 51 -1.18 3.63 -29.23
N THR A 52 -2.28 3.66 -28.48
CA THR A 52 -3.00 4.89 -28.16
C THR A 52 -3.01 5.15 -26.65
N GLU A 53 -3.19 6.41 -26.27
CA GLU A 53 -3.33 6.79 -24.86
C GLU A 53 -4.57 6.15 -24.22
N GLU A 54 -5.65 5.99 -24.97
CA GLU A 54 -6.86 5.32 -24.50
C GLU A 54 -6.61 3.85 -24.17
N GLU A 55 -5.90 3.13 -25.06
CA GLU A 55 -5.51 1.74 -24.80
C GLU A 55 -4.62 1.61 -23.59
N LYS A 56 -3.66 2.51 -23.41
CA LYS A 56 -2.78 2.55 -22.25
C LYS A 56 -3.58 2.74 -20.96
N TRP A 57 -4.53 3.66 -20.99
CA TRP A 57 -5.38 3.94 -19.85
C TRP A 57 -6.25 2.74 -19.48
N GLU A 58 -6.85 2.09 -20.46
CA GLU A 58 -7.65 0.88 -20.22
C GLU A 58 -6.80 -0.26 -19.66
N ALA A 59 -5.57 -0.41 -20.14
CA ALA A 59 -4.64 -1.42 -19.63
C ALA A 59 -4.27 -1.14 -18.16
N CYS A 60 -4.05 0.11 -17.78
CA CYS A 60 -3.77 0.49 -16.39
C CYS A 60 -4.96 0.23 -15.48
N LYS A 61 -6.18 0.55 -15.95
CA LYS A 61 -7.40 0.26 -15.18
C LYS A 61 -7.58 -1.24 -14.97
N ALA A 62 -7.36 -2.05 -15.99
CA ALA A 62 -7.46 -3.50 -15.89
C ALA A 62 -6.41 -4.06 -14.92
N ASN A 63 -5.19 -3.56 -14.97
CA ASN A 63 -4.13 -3.95 -14.03
C ASN A 63 -4.52 -3.64 -12.59
N PHE A 64 -5.05 -2.45 -12.34
CA PHE A 64 -5.48 -2.04 -11.01
C PHE A 64 -6.62 -2.92 -10.48
N LYS A 65 -7.62 -3.22 -11.32
CA LYS A 65 -8.71 -4.12 -10.94
C LYS A 65 -8.20 -5.51 -10.60
N ASN A 66 -7.25 -6.03 -11.37
CA ASN A 66 -6.64 -7.33 -11.11
C ASN A 66 -5.85 -7.32 -9.80
N ALA A 67 -5.13 -6.25 -9.51
CA ALA A 67 -4.39 -6.09 -8.26
C ALA A 67 -5.34 -6.07 -7.05
N MET A 68 -6.49 -5.42 -7.17
CA MET A 68 -7.51 -5.43 -6.13
C MET A 68 -8.13 -6.81 -5.94
N ALA A 69 -8.50 -7.47 -7.03
CA ALA A 69 -9.12 -8.80 -6.98
C ALA A 69 -8.17 -9.85 -6.40
N THR A 70 -6.91 -9.82 -6.79
CA THR A 70 -5.88 -10.73 -6.26
C THR A 70 -5.69 -10.52 -4.77
N ALA A 71 -5.58 -9.28 -4.32
CA ALA A 71 -5.42 -8.96 -2.91
C ALA A 71 -6.63 -9.38 -2.08
N GLN A 72 -7.83 -9.20 -2.62
CA GLN A 72 -9.06 -9.61 -1.93
C GLN A 72 -9.11 -11.13 -1.75
N GLN A 73 -8.70 -11.88 -2.75
CA GLN A 73 -8.61 -13.34 -2.67
C GLN A 73 -7.55 -13.77 -1.65
N GLU A 74 -6.38 -13.17 -1.69
CA GLU A 74 -5.29 -13.45 -0.74
C GLU A 74 -5.73 -13.16 0.69
N PHE A 75 -6.45 -12.07 0.92
CA PHE A 75 -6.98 -11.76 2.24
C PHE A 75 -8.03 -12.79 2.69
N ALA A 76 -8.92 -13.21 1.80
CA ALA A 76 -9.93 -14.21 2.13
C ALA A 76 -9.28 -15.54 2.55
N GLU A 77 -8.19 -15.92 1.91
CA GLU A 77 -7.41 -17.12 2.26
C GLU A 77 -6.63 -16.94 3.57
N ALA A 78 -6.12 -15.73 3.82
CA ALA A 78 -5.33 -15.43 5.02
C ALA A 78 -6.19 -15.23 6.27
N LYS A 79 -7.43 -14.80 6.12
CA LYS A 79 -8.29 -14.41 7.23
C LYS A 79 -8.42 -15.48 8.32
N PRO A 80 -8.66 -16.78 8.01
CA PRO A 80 -8.71 -17.80 9.04
C PRO A 80 -7.40 -17.94 9.82
N HIS A 81 -6.26 -17.76 9.16
CA HIS A 81 -4.95 -17.82 9.81
C HIS A 81 -4.70 -16.63 10.73
N ILE A 82 -5.12 -15.45 10.31
CA ILE A 82 -5.03 -14.23 11.12
C ILE A 82 -5.90 -14.39 12.38
N GLU A 83 -7.13 -14.85 12.23
CA GLU A 83 -8.06 -15.06 13.34
C GLU A 83 -7.58 -16.15 14.30
N ALA A 84 -6.89 -17.15 13.79
CA ALA A 84 -6.31 -18.23 14.61
C ALA A 84 -5.02 -17.82 15.32
N GLY A 85 -4.45 -16.67 14.97
CA GLY A 85 -3.17 -16.22 15.54
C GLY A 85 -1.96 -16.99 15.01
N ASP A 86 -2.06 -17.54 13.82
CA ASP A 86 -0.95 -18.29 13.20
C ASP A 86 0.27 -17.40 13.01
N ALA A 87 1.45 -17.94 13.26
CA ALA A 87 2.71 -17.24 13.05
C ALA A 87 2.85 -16.83 11.58
N TYR A 88 3.43 -15.65 11.33
CA TYR A 88 3.65 -15.08 10.00
C TYR A 88 2.40 -14.55 9.30
N TYR A 89 1.23 -14.62 9.94
CA TYR A 89 0.00 -13.97 9.47
C TYR A 89 -0.38 -12.87 10.43
N ASP A 90 -0.58 -11.66 9.93
CA ASP A 90 -1.00 -10.55 10.78
C ASP A 90 -1.73 -9.48 9.99
N LEU A 91 -2.54 -8.71 10.69
CA LEU A 91 -3.23 -7.54 10.18
C LEU A 91 -2.81 -6.35 11.04
N ILE A 92 -2.07 -5.44 10.44
CA ILE A 92 -1.50 -4.29 11.16
C ILE A 92 -2.20 -3.03 10.72
N GLU A 93 -2.92 -2.38 11.65
CA GLU A 93 -3.43 -1.04 11.43
C GLU A 93 -2.31 -0.04 11.66
N LEU A 94 -1.91 0.68 10.61
CA LEU A 94 -0.75 1.58 10.68
C LEU A 94 -0.97 2.74 11.66
N ASP A 95 -2.18 3.24 11.78
CA ASP A 95 -2.48 4.32 12.72
C ASP A 95 -2.30 3.87 14.19
N GLU A 96 -2.65 2.62 14.49
CA GLU A 96 -2.43 2.05 15.83
C GLU A 96 -0.95 1.86 16.14
N VAL A 97 -0.20 1.33 15.16
CA VAL A 97 1.25 1.11 15.32
C VAL A 97 1.98 2.44 15.54
N ARG A 98 1.57 3.49 14.86
CA ARG A 98 2.18 4.82 14.99
C ARG A 98 2.05 5.42 16.39
N LYS A 99 1.08 5.01 17.16
CA LYS A 99 0.92 5.46 18.56
C LYS A 99 2.05 4.92 19.46
N TYR A 100 2.59 3.76 19.12
CA TYR A 100 3.60 3.06 19.92
C TYR A 100 5.01 3.22 19.37
N ILE A 101 5.14 3.49 18.08
CA ILE A 101 6.42 3.69 17.40
C ILE A 101 6.52 5.16 17.05
N PRO A 102 7.33 5.96 17.78
CA PRO A 102 7.50 7.36 17.46
C PRO A 102 8.08 7.51 16.06
N SER A 103 7.60 8.53 15.35
CA SER A 103 8.15 8.85 14.03
C SER A 103 9.64 9.08 14.17
N ILE A 104 10.43 8.37 13.36
CA ILE A 104 11.85 8.63 13.30
C ILE A 104 12.01 10.02 12.69
N ASN A 105 12.60 10.93 13.46
CA ASN A 105 12.92 12.25 12.94
C ASN A 105 14.20 12.14 12.11
N TYR A 106 14.04 12.04 10.81
CA TYR A 106 15.18 12.00 9.88
C TYR A 106 15.83 13.38 9.69
N GLY A 107 15.33 14.42 10.40
CA GLY A 107 15.76 15.77 10.19
C GLY A 107 15.13 16.38 8.94
N SER A 108 15.60 17.54 8.53
CA SER A 108 15.14 18.21 7.31
C SER A 108 16.08 17.92 6.17
N LEU A 109 15.51 17.52 5.05
CA LEU A 109 16.22 17.40 3.79
C LEU A 109 16.21 18.76 3.10
N GLN A 110 17.38 19.32 2.81
CA GLN A 110 17.50 20.59 2.12
C GLN A 110 18.18 20.37 0.78
N VAL A 111 17.68 21.08 -0.24
CA VAL A 111 18.25 21.06 -1.59
C VAL A 111 18.66 22.48 -1.92
N ASP A 112 19.94 22.70 -2.23
CA ASP A 112 20.41 24.01 -2.62
C ASP A 112 20.11 24.33 -4.09
N SER A 113 20.47 25.54 -4.54
CA SER A 113 20.22 26.00 -5.91
C SER A 113 20.97 25.21 -6.97
N LYS A 114 21.96 24.42 -6.58
CA LYS A 114 22.75 23.56 -7.47
C LYS A 114 22.29 22.10 -7.45
N GLY A 115 21.21 21.82 -6.73
CA GLY A 115 20.69 20.46 -6.60
C GLY A 115 21.39 19.58 -5.58
N LYS A 116 22.31 20.17 -4.77
CA LYS A 116 22.98 19.42 -3.72
C LYS A 116 22.03 19.17 -2.55
N VAL A 117 21.93 17.91 -2.12
CA VAL A 117 21.07 17.49 -1.03
C VAL A 117 21.87 17.43 0.26
N THR A 118 21.35 18.04 1.31
CA THR A 118 21.98 18.07 2.64
C THR A 118 20.96 17.62 3.69
N TRP A 119 21.38 16.73 4.59
CA TRP A 119 20.62 16.34 5.77
C TRP A 119 21.00 17.21 6.95
N ASN A 120 20.01 17.85 7.54
CA ASN A 120 20.15 18.52 8.83
C ASN A 120 19.43 17.67 9.88
N ARG A 121 20.21 17.06 10.73
CA ARG A 121 19.68 16.34 11.89
C ARG A 121 19.46 17.30 13.06
#